data_afde612babde76d6834899392e8e1883
#
_entry.id   afde612babde76d6834899392e8e1883
#
_cell.length_a   1.000
_cell.length_b   1.000
_cell.length_c   1.000
_cell.angle_alpha   90.00
_cell.angle_beta   90.00
_cell.angle_gamma   90.00
#
_symmetry.space_group_name_H-M   'P 1'
#
loop_
_entity.id
_entity.type
_entity.pdbx_description
1 polymer ?
#
loop_
_entity_poly.entity_id
_entity_poly.type
_entity_poly.pdbx_seq_one_letter_code
_entity_poly.pdbx_strand_id
1 'polypeptide(L)'
;MKKMLSVLLALMFSLGLCCAFAESAVLPAYSYPYAEENPLMAAVVDWMMNEDLGYEPEEGGVLIPAPIVLKTVLNEDETEATVYGNFWIFGYRLNGSILETTCGGENPGILLLEKKDGRWQIVSAELVPEDGDLGESLHWFAGEDEELEEEYTAAGDATDGYLPQYRRSFIVDYVNANGLDIEAYQDFGWDPVRVDN
;
A
#
# COMPACT_ATOMS: atom_id res chain seq x y z
N MET A 1 -38.73 13.68 -49.57
CA MET A 1 -38.35 14.37 -48.33
C MET A 1 -38.63 13.59 -47.04
N LYS A 2 -39.82 12.95 -46.85
CA LYS A 2 -40.11 12.19 -45.61
C LYS A 2 -39.19 10.96 -45.36
N LYS A 3 -38.70 10.27 -46.41
CA LYS A 3 -37.79 9.11 -46.28
C LYS A 3 -36.33 9.48 -45.91
N MET A 4 -35.86 10.65 -46.30
CA MET A 4 -34.53 11.14 -45.92
C MET A 4 -34.48 11.58 -44.46
N LEU A 5 -35.58 12.12 -43.94
CA LEU A 5 -35.67 12.55 -42.54
C LEU A 5 -35.64 11.38 -41.58
N SER A 6 -36.26 10.23 -41.93
CA SER A 6 -36.21 9.00 -41.14
C SER A 6 -34.85 8.37 -41.05
N VAL A 7 -34.04 8.43 -42.11
CA VAL A 7 -32.64 7.88 -42.11
C VAL A 7 -31.71 8.75 -41.28
N LEU A 8 -31.89 10.09 -41.30
CA LEU A 8 -31.09 11.01 -40.48
C LEU A 8 -31.39 10.84 -38.97
N LEU A 9 -32.66 10.60 -38.61
CA LEU A 9 -33.05 10.36 -37.22
C LEU A 9 -32.52 9.02 -36.69
N ALA A 10 -32.49 7.98 -37.54
CA ALA A 10 -31.91 6.68 -37.19
C ALA A 10 -30.39 6.75 -37.01
N LEU A 11 -29.66 7.56 -37.80
CA LEU A 11 -28.22 7.77 -37.64
C LEU A 11 -27.88 8.57 -36.39
N MET A 12 -28.71 9.53 -36.00
CA MET A 12 -28.49 10.27 -34.73
C MET A 12 -28.75 9.41 -33.47
N PHE A 13 -29.63 8.41 -33.54
CA PHE A 13 -29.89 7.49 -32.45
C PHE A 13 -28.79 6.42 -32.31
N SER A 14 -28.08 6.08 -33.39
CA SER A 14 -26.98 5.11 -33.36
C SER A 14 -25.64 5.72 -32.89
N LEU A 15 -25.47 7.05 -32.91
CA LEU A 15 -24.31 7.76 -32.40
C LEU A 15 -24.42 8.17 -30.92
N GLY A 16 -25.62 8.04 -30.34
CA GLY A 16 -25.91 8.45 -28.96
C GLY A 16 -25.75 7.34 -27.90
N LEU A 17 -25.43 6.09 -28.30
CA LEU A 17 -25.41 4.94 -27.35
C LEU A 17 -24.02 4.35 -27.08
N CYS A 18 -22.95 5.07 -27.34
CA CYS A 18 -21.59 4.63 -26.98
C CYS A 18 -20.94 5.51 -25.89
N CYS A 19 -21.72 6.09 -24.97
CA CYS A 19 -21.21 6.33 -23.63
C CYS A 19 -21.43 5.04 -22.86
N ALA A 20 -20.61 4.04 -23.13
CA ALA A 20 -20.33 3.02 -22.14
C ALA A 20 -19.75 3.80 -20.95
N PHE A 21 -20.53 3.99 -19.90
CA PHE A 21 -19.96 4.26 -18.59
C PHE A 21 -19.01 3.09 -18.38
N ALA A 22 -17.71 3.34 -18.45
CA ALA A 22 -16.75 2.41 -17.92
C ALA A 22 -17.11 2.30 -16.43
N GLU A 23 -17.80 1.21 -16.09
CA GLU A 23 -18.03 0.84 -14.71
C GLU A 23 -16.63 0.80 -14.10
N SER A 24 -16.36 1.68 -13.14
CA SER A 24 -15.07 1.73 -12.47
C SER A 24 -14.83 0.33 -11.91
N ALA A 25 -13.84 -0.37 -12.45
CA ALA A 25 -13.56 -1.72 -12.02
C ALA A 25 -13.19 -1.68 -10.55
N VAL A 26 -13.93 -2.41 -9.70
CA VAL A 26 -13.65 -2.51 -8.28
C VAL A 26 -12.39 -3.34 -8.11
N LEU A 27 -11.36 -2.75 -7.50
CA LEU A 27 -10.11 -3.45 -7.20
C LEU A 27 -10.33 -4.46 -6.07
N PRO A 28 -9.78 -5.69 -6.18
CA PRO A 28 -9.81 -6.67 -5.10
C PRO A 28 -9.16 -6.12 -3.83
N ALA A 29 -9.63 -6.54 -2.65
CA ALA A 29 -8.95 -6.23 -1.40
C ALA A 29 -7.53 -6.82 -1.39
N TYR A 30 -6.58 -6.10 -0.78
CA TYR A 30 -5.22 -6.59 -0.64
C TYR A 30 -5.17 -7.82 0.27
N SER A 31 -4.33 -8.80 -0.09
CA SER A 31 -3.97 -9.95 0.73
C SER A 31 -2.50 -10.26 0.52
N TYR A 32 -1.76 -10.47 1.63
CA TYR A 32 -0.33 -10.76 1.55
C TYR A 32 -0.10 -12.18 1.03
N PRO A 33 0.57 -12.36 -0.14
CA PRO A 33 0.64 -13.67 -0.79
C PRO A 33 1.63 -14.65 -0.14
N TYR A 34 2.56 -14.20 0.69
CA TYR A 34 3.65 -15.01 1.29
C TYR A 34 3.45 -15.29 2.77
N ALA A 35 2.19 -15.43 3.22
CA ALA A 35 1.89 -15.58 4.64
C ALA A 35 2.45 -16.88 5.26
N GLU A 36 2.62 -17.94 4.48
CA GLU A 36 3.20 -19.20 4.94
C GLU A 36 4.73 -19.13 5.02
N GLU A 37 5.38 -18.45 4.05
CA GLU A 37 6.84 -18.30 3.98
C GLU A 37 7.37 -17.23 4.93
N ASN A 38 6.61 -16.16 5.15
CA ASN A 38 6.97 -15.07 6.04
C ASN A 38 5.84 -14.70 7.00
N PRO A 39 5.58 -15.54 8.02
CA PRO A 39 4.45 -15.34 8.94
C PRO A 39 4.58 -14.09 9.83
N LEU A 40 5.79 -13.60 10.06
CA LEU A 40 5.99 -12.36 10.81
C LEU A 40 5.57 -11.15 9.98
N MET A 41 6.03 -11.06 8.73
CA MET A 41 5.58 -10.01 7.79
C MET A 41 4.07 -10.08 7.55
N ALA A 42 3.51 -11.29 7.48
CA ALA A 42 2.06 -11.46 7.36
C ALA A 42 1.30 -10.83 8.54
N ALA A 43 1.81 -10.97 9.77
CA ALA A 43 1.21 -10.34 10.93
C ALA A 43 1.33 -8.79 10.90
N VAL A 44 2.46 -8.27 10.41
CA VAL A 44 2.66 -6.81 10.21
C VAL A 44 1.66 -6.29 9.18
N VAL A 45 1.55 -6.94 8.02
CA VAL A 45 0.62 -6.54 6.95
C VAL A 45 -0.84 -6.65 7.40
N ASP A 46 -1.20 -7.75 8.08
CA ASP A 46 -2.56 -7.94 8.60
C ASP A 46 -2.94 -6.84 9.59
N TRP A 47 -2.01 -6.47 10.48
CA TRP A 47 -2.20 -5.35 11.39
C TRP A 47 -2.40 -4.03 10.62
N MET A 48 -1.54 -3.70 9.65
CA MET A 48 -1.66 -2.48 8.83
C MET A 48 -2.99 -2.37 8.09
N MET A 49 -3.56 -3.51 7.68
CA MET A 49 -4.82 -3.55 6.93
C MET A 49 -6.07 -3.50 7.84
N ASN A 50 -5.93 -3.79 9.13
CA ASN A 50 -7.04 -3.85 10.09
C ASN A 50 -6.99 -2.73 11.14
N GLU A 51 -5.85 -2.06 11.31
CA GLU A 51 -5.71 -0.91 12.21
C GLU A 51 -6.13 0.37 11.49
N ASP A 52 -6.71 1.31 12.23
CA ASP A 52 -7.02 2.64 11.71
C ASP A 52 -5.75 3.49 11.68
N LEU A 53 -5.04 3.45 10.55
CA LEU A 53 -3.87 4.28 10.29
C LEU A 53 -4.23 5.63 9.64
N GLY A 54 -5.53 5.99 9.59
CA GLY A 54 -6.00 7.26 9.04
C GLY A 54 -6.12 7.29 7.51
N TYR A 55 -6.02 6.14 6.83
CA TYR A 55 -6.13 6.05 5.37
C TYR A 55 -7.28 5.16 4.95
N GLU A 56 -8.12 5.68 4.05
CA GLU A 56 -9.21 4.94 3.44
C GLU A 56 -9.10 4.99 1.91
N PRO A 57 -9.35 3.89 1.19
CA PRO A 57 -9.34 3.91 -0.26
C PRO A 57 -10.59 4.67 -0.76
N GLU A 58 -10.49 5.31 -1.92
CA GLU A 58 -11.68 5.80 -2.64
C GLU A 58 -12.62 4.64 -2.99
N GLU A 59 -13.90 4.95 -3.28
CA GLU A 59 -14.88 3.94 -3.70
C GLU A 59 -14.39 3.12 -4.90
N GLY A 60 -14.34 1.81 -4.76
CA GLY A 60 -13.79 0.89 -5.76
C GLY A 60 -12.27 0.80 -5.79
N GLY A 61 -11.57 1.55 -4.94
CA GLY A 61 -10.12 1.51 -4.80
C GLY A 61 -9.61 0.41 -3.87
N VAL A 62 -8.31 0.41 -3.60
CA VAL A 62 -7.64 -0.53 -2.70
C VAL A 62 -6.55 0.17 -1.89
N LEU A 63 -6.36 -0.25 -0.63
CA LEU A 63 -5.14 0.05 0.13
C LEU A 63 -4.10 -1.04 -0.14
N ILE A 64 -2.86 -0.64 -0.45
CA ILE A 64 -1.73 -1.55 -0.58
C ILE A 64 -0.66 -1.11 0.42
N PRO A 65 -0.30 -1.96 1.40
CA PRO A 65 0.76 -1.66 2.35
C PRO A 65 2.14 -1.81 1.68
N ALA A 66 3.13 -1.10 2.19
CA ALA A 66 4.52 -1.21 1.78
C ALA A 66 5.44 -1.08 3.01
N PRO A 67 5.34 -1.99 3.99
CA PRO A 67 6.14 -1.93 5.20
C PRO A 67 7.63 -2.10 4.89
N ILE A 68 8.44 -1.21 5.45
CA ILE A 68 9.90 -1.28 5.43
C ILE A 68 10.34 -1.72 6.84
N VAL A 69 10.66 -2.99 7.00
CA VAL A 69 11.21 -3.52 8.25
C VAL A 69 12.71 -3.26 8.27
N LEU A 70 13.16 -2.48 9.25
CA LEU A 70 14.56 -2.10 9.43
C LEU A 70 15.30 -3.10 10.32
N LYS A 71 14.66 -3.48 11.44
CA LYS A 71 15.25 -4.41 12.40
C LYS A 71 14.18 -5.30 13.01
N THR A 72 14.53 -6.56 13.23
CA THR A 72 13.72 -7.50 14.01
C THR A 72 14.55 -8.10 15.11
N VAL A 73 14.06 -8.02 16.34
CA VAL A 73 14.69 -8.63 17.52
C VAL A 73 13.74 -9.68 18.06
N LEU A 74 14.21 -10.93 18.12
CA LEU A 74 13.48 -12.05 18.71
C LEU A 74 13.97 -12.30 20.13
N ASN A 75 13.09 -12.76 21.03
CA ASN A 75 13.50 -13.32 22.30
C ASN A 75 14.18 -14.71 22.12
N GLU A 76 14.78 -15.27 23.17
CA GLU A 76 15.53 -16.53 23.11
C GLU A 76 14.67 -17.72 22.64
N ASP A 77 13.38 -17.73 22.98
CA ASP A 77 12.44 -18.82 22.65
C ASP A 77 11.71 -18.58 21.30
N GLU A 78 12.00 -17.48 20.60
CA GLU A 78 11.34 -17.06 19.35
C GLU A 78 9.80 -17.00 19.46
N THR A 79 9.31 -16.60 20.63
CA THR A 79 7.88 -16.44 20.92
C THR A 79 7.43 -14.98 20.97
N GLU A 80 8.39 -14.05 21.06
CA GLU A 80 8.19 -12.61 21.04
C GLU A 80 9.13 -11.98 20.02
N ALA A 81 8.66 -10.93 19.36
CA ALA A 81 9.44 -10.15 18.42
C ALA A 81 9.21 -8.65 18.64
N THR A 82 10.27 -7.88 18.50
CA THR A 82 10.21 -6.43 18.34
C THR A 82 10.60 -6.10 16.91
N VAL A 83 9.70 -5.43 16.18
CA VAL A 83 9.90 -5.00 14.79
C VAL A 83 9.99 -3.49 14.74
N TYR A 84 11.12 -2.99 14.29
CA TYR A 84 11.38 -1.59 14.01
C TYR A 84 11.18 -1.34 12.53
N GLY A 85 10.44 -0.31 12.15
CA GLY A 85 10.17 -0.09 10.74
C GLY A 85 9.39 1.18 10.43
N ASN A 86 9.23 1.43 9.14
CA ASN A 86 8.34 2.45 8.62
C ASN A 86 7.22 1.77 7.84
N PHE A 87 6.00 1.87 8.34
CA PHE A 87 4.83 1.11 7.87
C PHE A 87 4.03 1.97 6.88
N TRP A 88 4.58 2.12 5.67
CA TRP A 88 3.94 2.86 4.59
C TRP A 88 2.68 2.16 4.09
N ILE A 89 1.64 2.96 3.80
CA ILE A 89 0.40 2.48 3.19
C ILE A 89 -0.04 3.46 2.11
N PHE A 90 -0.59 2.95 1.00
CA PHE A 90 -1.05 3.75 -0.13
C PHE A 90 -2.42 3.31 -0.60
N GLY A 91 -3.31 4.28 -0.82
CA GLY A 91 -4.59 4.05 -1.50
C GLY A 91 -4.46 4.26 -3.01
N TYR A 92 -5.10 3.37 -3.76
CA TYR A 92 -5.10 3.43 -5.21
C TYR A 92 -6.50 3.32 -5.77
N ARG A 93 -6.72 3.98 -6.91
CA ARG A 93 -7.83 3.72 -7.81
C ARG A 93 -7.32 3.27 -9.17
N LEU A 94 -8.15 2.56 -9.94
CA LEU A 94 -7.80 2.12 -11.29
C LEU A 94 -8.22 3.18 -12.32
N ASN A 95 -7.26 3.60 -13.17
CA ASN A 95 -7.51 4.44 -14.33
C ASN A 95 -6.88 3.78 -15.58
N GLY A 96 -7.70 3.08 -16.37
CA GLY A 96 -7.20 2.23 -17.46
C GLY A 96 -6.34 1.08 -16.94
N SER A 97 -5.04 1.05 -17.27
CA SER A 97 -4.05 0.09 -16.76
C SER A 97 -3.11 0.70 -15.69
N ILE A 98 -3.47 1.86 -15.11
CA ILE A 98 -2.64 2.57 -14.14
C ILE A 98 -3.33 2.60 -12.78
N LEU A 99 -2.61 2.26 -11.73
CA LEU A 99 -2.99 2.51 -10.34
C LEU A 99 -2.63 3.96 -9.98
N GLU A 100 -3.62 4.85 -9.93
CA GLU A 100 -3.42 6.22 -9.47
C GLU A 100 -3.47 6.28 -7.95
N THR A 101 -2.46 6.86 -7.32
CA THR A 101 -2.41 7.08 -5.87
C THR A 101 -3.45 8.13 -5.46
N THR A 102 -4.29 7.79 -4.48
CA THR A 102 -5.36 8.67 -3.96
C THR A 102 -5.06 9.18 -2.56
N CYS A 103 -4.38 8.39 -1.76
CA CYS A 103 -3.91 8.76 -0.41
C CYS A 103 -2.69 7.91 -0.05
N GLY A 104 -2.09 8.20 1.09
CA GLY A 104 -1.03 7.38 1.66
C GLY A 104 -0.10 8.20 2.53
N GLY A 105 0.71 7.49 3.30
CA GLY A 105 1.71 8.09 4.17
C GLY A 105 2.52 7.07 4.93
N GLU A 106 3.44 7.59 5.72
CA GLU A 106 4.35 6.84 6.56
C GLU A 106 3.83 6.71 7.99
N ASN A 107 4.17 5.60 8.62
CA ASN A 107 3.89 5.34 10.02
C ASN A 107 5.15 4.71 10.65
N PRO A 108 6.22 5.49 10.89
CA PRO A 108 7.40 4.95 11.52
C PRO A 108 7.13 4.61 12.97
N GLY A 109 7.73 3.50 13.45
CA GLY A 109 7.50 3.05 14.81
C GLY A 109 8.03 1.68 15.15
N ILE A 110 7.54 1.17 16.28
CA ILE A 110 7.90 -0.12 16.85
C ILE A 110 6.63 -0.95 17.01
N LEU A 111 6.67 -2.20 16.52
CA LEU A 111 5.62 -3.19 16.76
C LEU A 111 6.15 -4.29 17.69
N LEU A 112 5.38 -4.61 18.71
CA LEU A 112 5.62 -5.76 19.58
C LEU A 112 4.70 -6.90 19.16
N LEU A 113 5.28 -8.07 18.91
CA LEU A 113 4.57 -9.26 18.48
C LEU A 113 4.75 -10.39 19.49
N GLU A 114 3.69 -11.15 19.68
CA GLU A 114 3.71 -12.43 20.40
C GLU A 114 3.22 -13.56 19.49
N LYS A 115 3.77 -14.75 19.72
CA LYS A 115 3.34 -15.97 19.04
C LYS A 115 2.26 -16.65 19.87
N LYS A 116 0.98 -16.59 19.40
CA LYS A 116 -0.17 -17.24 20.02
C LYS A 116 -0.70 -18.36 19.12
N ASP A 117 -0.82 -19.55 19.65
CA ASP A 117 -1.26 -20.75 18.88
C ASP A 117 -0.46 -20.96 17.59
N GLY A 118 0.84 -20.67 17.63
CA GLY A 118 1.77 -20.82 16.50
C GLY A 118 1.71 -19.69 15.47
N ARG A 119 0.95 -18.63 15.69
CA ARG A 119 0.83 -17.46 14.81
C ARG A 119 1.32 -16.21 15.48
N TRP A 120 2.02 -15.37 14.73
CA TRP A 120 2.40 -14.04 15.17
C TRP A 120 1.19 -13.11 15.23
N GLN A 121 1.11 -12.30 16.28
CA GLN A 121 0.07 -11.27 16.45
C GLN A 121 0.71 -10.02 17.02
N ILE A 122 0.36 -8.85 16.51
CA ILE A 122 0.75 -7.57 17.11
C ILE A 122 0.00 -7.42 18.44
N VAL A 123 0.74 -7.16 19.50
CA VAL A 123 0.18 -6.93 20.85
C VAL A 123 0.31 -5.48 21.28
N SER A 124 1.23 -4.75 20.66
CA SER A 124 1.39 -3.31 20.87
C SER A 124 2.04 -2.68 19.63
N ALA A 125 1.60 -1.46 19.33
CA ALA A 125 2.22 -0.60 18.32
C ALA A 125 2.53 0.74 18.97
N GLU A 126 3.72 1.26 18.72
CA GLU A 126 4.13 2.59 19.10
C GLU A 126 4.59 3.32 17.84
N LEU A 127 3.79 4.27 17.38
CA LEU A 127 4.02 5.04 16.16
C LEU A 127 4.31 6.49 16.54
N VAL A 128 4.90 7.24 15.60
CA VAL A 128 5.02 8.70 15.75
C VAL A 128 3.63 9.28 15.93
N PRO A 129 3.37 10.06 17.01
CA PRO A 129 2.09 10.73 17.20
C PRO A 129 1.80 11.72 16.06
N GLU A 130 0.52 11.93 15.73
CA GLU A 130 0.08 12.84 14.65
C GLU A 130 0.62 14.28 14.80
N ASP A 131 0.75 14.77 16.05
CA ASP A 131 1.28 16.08 16.41
C ASP A 131 2.72 16.01 16.98
N GLY A 132 3.37 14.83 16.87
CA GLY A 132 4.71 14.60 17.39
C GLY A 132 5.83 15.15 16.51
N ASP A 133 7.01 15.38 17.12
CA ASP A 133 8.23 15.65 16.37
C ASP A 133 8.79 14.36 15.81
N LEU A 134 8.89 14.29 14.46
CA LEU A 134 9.39 13.10 13.78
C LEU A 134 10.82 12.77 14.22
N GLY A 135 11.73 13.75 14.22
CA GLY A 135 13.13 13.53 14.56
C GLY A 135 13.32 13.04 15.99
N GLU A 136 12.62 13.67 16.97
CA GLU A 136 12.65 13.22 18.37
C GLU A 136 12.09 11.80 18.51
N SER A 137 11.03 11.47 17.77
CA SER A 137 10.43 10.14 17.82
C SER A 137 11.35 9.06 17.21
N LEU A 138 11.98 9.32 16.07
CA LEU A 138 12.93 8.39 15.45
C LEU A 138 14.15 8.16 16.35
N HIS A 139 14.69 9.21 16.94
CA HIS A 139 15.78 9.10 17.93
C HIS A 139 15.34 8.25 19.14
N TRP A 140 14.11 8.43 19.63
CA TRP A 140 13.58 7.65 20.74
C TRP A 140 13.40 6.17 20.38
N PHE A 141 12.90 5.86 19.17
CA PHE A 141 12.76 4.49 18.67
C PHE A 141 14.11 3.79 18.46
N ALA A 142 15.09 4.51 17.96
CA ALA A 142 16.44 3.97 17.75
C ALA A 142 17.25 3.81 19.06
N GLY A 143 16.96 4.65 20.07
CA GLY A 143 17.71 4.67 21.33
C GLY A 143 19.16 5.08 21.10
N GLU A 144 20.12 4.22 21.47
CA GLU A 144 21.57 4.45 21.27
C GLU A 144 22.09 3.88 19.93
N ASP A 145 21.20 3.33 19.08
CA ASP A 145 21.54 2.72 17.80
C ASP A 145 21.50 3.76 16.67
N GLU A 146 22.64 4.45 16.46
CA GLU A 146 22.77 5.50 15.44
C GLU A 146 22.51 4.97 14.01
N GLU A 147 22.85 3.70 13.73
CA GLU A 147 22.62 3.08 12.42
C GLU A 147 21.11 2.89 12.18
N LEU A 148 20.36 2.47 13.19
CA LEU A 148 18.91 2.34 13.11
C LEU A 148 18.22 3.71 12.92
N GLU A 149 18.73 4.78 13.54
CA GLU A 149 18.21 6.14 13.33
C GLU A 149 18.42 6.63 11.89
N GLU A 150 19.60 6.35 11.31
CA GLU A 150 19.88 6.63 9.89
C GLU A 150 18.98 5.80 8.97
N GLU A 151 18.73 4.52 9.28
CA GLU A 151 17.82 3.65 8.53
C GLU A 151 16.37 4.13 8.58
N TYR A 152 15.88 4.60 9.72
CA TYR A 152 14.56 5.22 9.83
C TYR A 152 14.44 6.44 8.92
N THR A 153 15.45 7.31 8.93
CA THR A 153 15.51 8.50 8.07
C THR A 153 15.47 8.11 6.59
N ALA A 154 16.25 7.10 6.19
CA ALA A 154 16.25 6.60 4.82
C ALA A 154 14.93 5.92 4.42
N ALA A 155 14.24 5.27 5.37
CA ALA A 155 12.93 4.67 5.14
C ALA A 155 11.78 5.69 5.01
N GLY A 156 11.98 6.91 5.50
CA GLY A 156 11.08 8.05 5.31
C GLY A 156 11.28 8.78 3.97
N ASP A 157 12.39 8.54 3.26
CA ASP A 157 12.65 9.17 1.96
C ASP A 157 11.79 8.54 0.85
N ALA A 158 10.79 9.30 0.38
CA ALA A 158 9.85 8.85 -0.64
C ALA A 158 10.47 8.77 -2.05
N THR A 159 11.65 9.36 -2.28
CA THR A 159 12.23 9.53 -3.62
C THR A 159 13.48 8.69 -3.87
N ASP A 160 14.40 8.65 -2.93
CA ASP A 160 15.74 8.07 -3.09
C ASP A 160 16.04 6.93 -2.08
N GLY A 161 15.16 6.72 -1.09
CA GLY A 161 15.34 5.73 -0.04
C GLY A 161 14.89 4.31 -0.44
N TYR A 162 14.49 3.55 0.56
CA TYR A 162 14.00 2.18 0.37
C TYR A 162 12.62 2.10 -0.26
N LEU A 163 11.78 3.13 -0.03
CA LEU A 163 10.36 3.11 -0.36
C LEU A 163 10.05 2.79 -1.83
N PRO A 164 10.69 3.39 -2.86
CA PRO A 164 10.34 3.10 -4.25
C PRO A 164 10.43 1.61 -4.60
N GLN A 165 11.44 0.91 -4.09
CA GLN A 165 11.64 -0.51 -4.33
C GLN A 165 10.61 -1.36 -3.57
N TYR A 166 10.40 -1.09 -2.27
CA TYR A 166 9.42 -1.82 -1.45
C TYR A 166 8.01 -1.63 -1.99
N ARG A 167 7.60 -0.39 -2.21
CA ARG A 167 6.28 -0.06 -2.78
C ARG A 167 6.02 -0.79 -4.09
N ARG A 168 6.99 -0.76 -5.01
CA ARG A 168 6.88 -1.46 -6.29
C ARG A 168 6.71 -2.97 -6.09
N SER A 169 7.45 -3.60 -5.17
CA SER A 169 7.35 -5.05 -4.94
C SER A 169 5.96 -5.44 -4.44
N PHE A 170 5.39 -4.71 -3.48
CA PHE A 170 4.04 -4.97 -2.97
C PHE A 170 2.95 -4.76 -4.03
N ILE A 171 3.11 -3.75 -4.92
CA ILE A 171 2.20 -3.55 -6.05
C ILE A 171 2.30 -4.71 -7.05
N VAL A 172 3.51 -5.14 -7.41
CA VAL A 172 3.75 -6.28 -8.32
C VAL A 172 3.11 -7.56 -7.75
N ASP A 173 3.32 -7.83 -6.48
CA ASP A 173 2.73 -8.99 -5.80
C ASP A 173 1.20 -8.92 -5.80
N TYR A 174 0.62 -7.76 -5.53
CA TYR A 174 -0.83 -7.54 -5.60
C TYR A 174 -1.38 -7.79 -7.02
N VAL A 175 -0.75 -7.22 -8.04
CA VAL A 175 -1.15 -7.37 -9.44
C VAL A 175 -1.10 -8.83 -9.86
N ASN A 176 -0.01 -9.54 -9.53
CA ASN A 176 0.19 -10.93 -9.88
C ASN A 176 -0.80 -11.85 -9.14
N ALA A 177 -0.99 -11.66 -7.84
CA ALA A 177 -1.89 -12.47 -7.02
C ALA A 177 -3.35 -12.38 -7.49
N ASN A 178 -3.76 -11.24 -8.05
CA ASN A 178 -5.12 -11.00 -8.52
C ASN A 178 -5.28 -11.14 -10.04
N GLY A 179 -4.19 -11.40 -10.79
CA GLY A 179 -4.22 -11.53 -12.25
C GLY A 179 -4.71 -10.27 -12.97
N LEU A 180 -4.32 -9.08 -12.45
CA LEU A 180 -4.75 -7.79 -12.96
C LEU A 180 -3.88 -7.35 -14.15
N ASP A 181 -4.50 -6.67 -15.12
CA ASP A 181 -3.80 -6.08 -16.29
C ASP A 181 -3.41 -4.63 -15.96
N ILE A 182 -2.44 -4.49 -15.05
CA ILE A 182 -1.93 -3.20 -14.57
C ILE A 182 -0.48 -3.05 -15.02
N GLU A 183 -0.19 -1.98 -15.75
CA GLU A 183 1.12 -1.70 -16.32
C GLU A 183 1.98 -0.77 -15.45
N ALA A 184 1.35 0.11 -14.66
CA ALA A 184 2.05 1.13 -13.89
C ALA A 184 1.26 1.57 -12.66
N TYR A 185 1.94 2.25 -11.74
CA TYR A 185 1.32 3.09 -10.74
C TYR A 185 1.78 4.54 -10.91
N GLN A 186 1.01 5.50 -10.41
CA GLN A 186 1.28 6.92 -10.61
C GLN A 186 0.88 7.76 -9.41
N ASP A 187 1.79 8.60 -8.95
CA ASP A 187 1.51 9.65 -7.98
C ASP A 187 1.05 10.93 -8.70
N PHE A 188 0.22 11.72 -8.01
CA PHE A 188 -0.31 12.95 -8.57
C PHE A 188 0.80 13.92 -9.01
N GLY A 189 0.81 14.28 -10.30
CA GLY A 189 1.78 15.21 -10.89
C GLY A 189 3.12 14.60 -11.29
N TRP A 190 3.28 13.26 -11.17
CA TRP A 190 4.51 12.55 -11.55
C TRP A 190 4.25 11.62 -12.74
N ASP A 191 5.33 11.23 -13.42
CA ASP A 191 5.24 10.24 -14.50
C ASP A 191 4.92 8.84 -13.93
N PRO A 192 4.16 8.00 -14.68
CA PRO A 192 3.86 6.64 -14.26
C PRO A 192 5.12 5.78 -14.09
N VAL A 193 5.16 5.02 -13.01
CA VAL A 193 6.22 4.03 -12.70
C VAL A 193 5.74 2.65 -13.11
N ARG A 194 6.46 1.98 -14.02
CA ARG A 194 6.09 0.65 -14.51
C ARG A 194 6.19 -0.42 -13.43
N VAL A 195 5.23 -1.36 -13.46
CA VAL A 195 5.18 -2.51 -12.53
C VAL A 195 5.67 -3.82 -13.17
N ASP A 196 5.92 -3.84 -14.50
CA ASP A 196 6.49 -4.99 -15.18
C ASP A 196 7.95 -5.29 -14.74
N ASN A 197 8.30 -6.56 -14.73
CA ASN A 197 9.63 -7.07 -14.37
C ASN A 197 10.65 -6.85 -15.50
#